data_242f3d1d285597bf551e77f7b580b827
#
_entry.id   242f3d1d285597bf551e77f7b580b827
#
_cell.length_a   1.000
_cell.length_b   1.000
_cell.length_c   1.000
_cell.angle_alpha   90.00
_cell.angle_beta   90.00
_cell.angle_gamma   90.00
#
_symmetry.space_group_name_H-M   'P 1'
#
loop_
_entity.id
_entity.type
_entity.pdbx_description
1 polymer ?
#
loop_
_entity_poly.entity_id
_entity_poly.type
_entity_poly.pdbx_seq_one_letter_code
_entity_poly.pdbx_strand_id
1 'polypeptide(L)'
;MSLVALTKTNYHFANSMQTAQRKIPVRGGENGVGTNYLWSHLLPFYQKELEDFQAKVAQLKLNTNSVVAVAENKIQPWPSAKFQLVSTNAEIYTVETGAKVFADRKYTIEKLEPELNGLTGIRFSHEAAKSGRYEPVEIQLSEPAQVLVGYFNDTRDIWLQVPKLEFAAQADERGGVDTVLENAAVIQECPGVNLHAFRYGAGRQKLEFIGKGSFVILGVVPQSAKLEKRDAGRGMK
;
A
#
# COMPACT_ATOMS: atom_id res chain seq x y z
N MET A 1 16.15 8.37 12.68
CA MET A 1 14.79 8.53 13.24
C MET A 1 14.15 9.73 12.60
N SER A 2 12.99 9.57 11.97
CA SER A 2 12.32 10.69 11.30
C SER A 2 11.60 11.56 12.32
N LEU A 3 11.51 12.86 12.05
CA LEU A 3 10.78 13.85 12.88
C LEU A 3 9.31 13.43 13.11
N VAL A 4 8.73 12.70 12.16
CA VAL A 4 7.37 12.16 12.23
C VAL A 4 7.22 11.08 13.31
N ALA A 5 8.24 10.25 13.52
CA ALA A 5 8.21 9.25 14.59
C ALA A 5 8.28 9.92 15.99
N LEU A 6 9.06 10.98 16.13
CA LEU A 6 9.16 11.78 17.35
C LEU A 6 7.84 12.50 17.69
N THR A 7 7.17 13.09 16.70
CA THR A 7 5.89 13.78 16.92
C THR A 7 4.76 12.81 17.28
N LYS A 8 4.72 11.63 16.70
CA LYS A 8 3.73 10.58 17.07
C LYS A 8 3.93 10.07 18.50
N THR A 9 5.17 9.83 18.89
CA THR A 9 5.49 9.40 20.27
C THR A 9 5.06 10.47 21.27
N ASN A 10 5.32 11.75 20.99
CA ASN A 10 4.89 12.87 21.83
C ASN A 10 3.37 13.01 21.91
N TYR A 11 2.65 12.79 20.82
CA TYR A 11 1.20 12.86 20.82
C TYR A 11 0.58 11.77 21.71
N HIS A 12 1.06 10.54 21.62
CA HIS A 12 0.60 9.46 22.49
C HIS A 12 0.96 9.72 23.96
N PHE A 13 2.14 10.26 24.21
CA PHE A 13 2.57 10.61 25.57
C PHE A 13 1.72 11.74 26.16
N ALA A 14 1.47 12.80 25.43
CA ALA A 14 0.62 13.91 25.86
C ALA A 14 -0.83 13.46 26.10
N ASN A 15 -1.38 12.60 25.26
CA ASN A 15 -2.72 12.03 25.47
C ASN A 15 -2.77 11.13 26.71
N SER A 16 -1.75 10.34 26.97
CA SER A 16 -1.64 9.51 28.17
C SER A 16 -1.58 10.36 29.42
N MET A 17 -0.83 11.47 29.38
CA MET A 17 -0.75 12.43 30.50
C MET A 17 -2.09 13.14 30.76
N GLN A 18 -2.79 13.59 29.70
CA GLN A 18 -4.14 14.18 29.84
C GLN A 18 -5.16 13.17 30.38
N THR A 19 -5.06 11.92 29.97
CA THR A 19 -5.93 10.84 30.46
C THR A 19 -5.64 10.52 31.93
N ALA A 20 -4.38 10.56 32.33
CA ALA A 20 -3.96 10.36 33.71
C ALA A 20 -4.41 11.50 34.66
N GLN A 21 -4.48 12.72 34.14
CA GLN A 21 -4.97 13.88 34.89
C GLN A 21 -6.51 13.90 35.03
N ARG A 22 -7.23 13.23 34.15
CA ARG A 22 -8.67 13.00 34.32
C ARG A 22 -8.85 12.01 35.45
N LYS A 23 -9.56 12.37 36.52
CA LYS A 23 -9.95 11.46 37.58
C LYS A 23 -10.76 10.32 36.98
N ILE A 24 -10.08 9.23 36.62
CA ILE A 24 -10.75 8.02 36.17
C ILE A 24 -11.27 7.38 37.46
N PRO A 25 -12.59 7.20 37.61
CA PRO A 25 -13.13 6.46 38.74
C PRO A 25 -12.64 5.03 38.64
N VAL A 26 -11.74 4.64 39.53
CA VAL A 26 -11.25 3.27 39.60
C VAL A 26 -12.36 2.42 40.19
N ARG A 27 -12.93 1.55 39.36
CA ARG A 27 -13.80 0.48 39.81
C ARG A 27 -12.94 -0.56 40.53
N GLY A 28 -13.04 -0.64 41.81
CA GLY A 28 -12.48 -1.79 42.53
C GLY A 28 -11.91 -1.45 43.88
N GLY A 29 -12.59 -1.97 44.87
CA GLY A 29 -12.11 -2.22 46.22
C GLY A 29 -12.16 -1.00 47.17
N GLU A 30 -12.59 -1.33 48.37
CA GLU A 30 -12.77 -0.38 49.48
C GLU A 30 -11.54 0.42 49.93
N ASN A 31 -10.41 0.22 49.31
CA ASN A 31 -9.16 0.95 49.59
C ASN A 31 -8.51 1.44 48.27
N GLY A 32 -8.97 2.56 47.75
CA GLY A 32 -8.41 3.21 46.54
C GLY A 32 -6.93 3.63 46.61
N VAL A 33 -6.14 3.01 47.44
CA VAL A 33 -4.73 3.32 47.75
C VAL A 33 -3.79 2.83 46.66
N GLY A 34 -4.11 1.71 45.97
CA GLY A 34 -3.16 1.09 45.03
C GLY A 34 -2.94 1.88 43.75
N THR A 35 -3.99 2.46 43.18
CA THR A 35 -3.90 3.22 41.90
C THR A 35 -3.33 4.62 42.11
N ASN A 36 -3.69 5.29 43.18
CA ASN A 36 -3.09 6.59 43.54
C ASN A 36 -1.58 6.48 43.83
N TYR A 37 -1.16 5.38 44.43
CA TYR A 37 0.26 5.12 44.72
C TYR A 37 1.07 4.92 43.43
N LEU A 38 0.55 4.15 42.46
CA LEU A 38 1.21 3.90 41.18
C LEU A 38 1.39 5.19 40.41
N TRP A 39 0.37 6.02 40.33
CA TRP A 39 0.42 7.30 39.60
C TRP A 39 1.28 8.35 40.28
N SER A 40 1.27 8.43 41.60
CA SER A 40 2.14 9.36 42.35
C SER A 40 3.64 9.05 42.19
N HIS A 41 3.98 7.78 41.92
CA HIS A 41 5.37 7.36 41.68
C HIS A 41 5.76 7.44 40.20
N LEU A 42 4.85 7.19 39.28
CA LEU A 42 5.12 7.22 37.83
C LEU A 42 5.09 8.63 37.25
N LEU A 43 4.22 9.50 37.77
CA LEU A 43 4.07 10.86 37.26
C LEU A 43 5.40 11.67 37.32
N PRO A 44 6.15 11.69 38.45
CA PRO A 44 7.43 12.38 38.51
C PRO A 44 8.47 11.82 37.52
N PHE A 45 8.47 10.51 37.29
CA PHE A 45 9.36 9.87 36.33
C PHE A 45 9.07 10.35 34.91
N TYR A 46 7.80 10.35 34.51
CA TYR A 46 7.42 10.82 33.18
C TYR A 46 7.58 12.32 33.00
N GLN A 47 7.40 13.12 34.04
CA GLN A 47 7.71 14.55 34.02
C GLN A 47 9.17 14.80 33.76
N LYS A 48 10.05 14.08 34.46
CA LYS A 48 11.48 14.14 34.24
C LYS A 48 11.92 13.75 32.87
N GLU A 49 11.36 12.65 32.29
CA GLU A 49 11.65 12.24 30.92
C GLU A 49 11.22 13.31 29.91
N LEU A 50 10.09 13.98 30.15
CA LEU A 50 9.61 15.07 29.30
C LEU A 50 10.55 16.27 29.36
N GLU A 51 11.02 16.65 30.57
CA GLU A 51 11.96 17.74 30.74
C GLU A 51 13.31 17.43 30.09
N ASP A 52 13.84 16.22 30.26
CA ASP A 52 15.07 15.75 29.62
C ASP A 52 14.93 15.74 28.08
N PHE A 53 13.77 15.37 27.56
CA PHE A 53 13.49 15.42 26.15
C PHE A 53 13.43 16.86 25.64
N GLN A 54 12.73 17.75 26.32
CA GLN A 54 12.64 19.17 25.96
C GLN A 54 14.06 19.83 26.02
N ALA A 55 14.86 19.48 26.99
CA ALA A 55 16.23 19.96 27.08
C ALA A 55 17.11 19.48 25.90
N LYS A 56 16.97 18.19 25.50
CA LYS A 56 17.64 17.65 24.30
C LYS A 56 17.19 18.32 23.01
N VAL A 57 15.90 18.58 22.86
CA VAL A 57 15.36 19.31 21.71
C VAL A 57 15.90 20.73 21.65
N ALA A 58 15.99 21.42 22.81
CA ALA A 58 16.57 22.76 22.89
C ALA A 58 18.07 22.77 22.55
N GLN A 59 18.82 21.76 23.02
CA GLN A 59 20.26 21.61 22.71
C GLN A 59 20.54 21.33 21.22
N LEU A 60 19.62 20.67 20.52
CA LEU A 60 19.77 20.40 19.10
C LEU A 60 19.72 21.67 18.23
N LYS A 61 19.45 22.85 18.82
CA LYS A 61 19.33 24.13 18.11
C LYS A 61 18.57 23.94 16.80
N LEU A 62 17.47 23.23 16.89
CA LEU A 62 16.56 23.12 15.75
C LEU A 62 16.13 24.53 15.43
N ASN A 63 16.85 25.11 14.49
CA ASN A 63 16.58 26.43 13.98
C ASN A 63 15.18 26.34 13.35
N THR A 64 14.17 26.78 14.07
CA THR A 64 12.77 26.75 13.61
C THR A 64 12.58 27.60 12.36
N ASN A 65 13.58 28.42 11.99
CA ASN A 65 13.65 29.15 10.74
C ASN A 65 14.32 28.37 9.60
N SER A 66 15.05 27.29 9.87
CA SER A 66 15.26 26.29 8.89
C SER A 66 13.99 25.42 8.86
N VAL A 67 12.96 25.87 8.18
CA VAL A 67 12.15 24.97 7.40
C VAL A 67 13.18 24.24 6.56
N VAL A 68 13.71 23.14 7.08
CA VAL A 68 14.20 22.07 6.23
C VAL A 68 12.96 21.84 5.40
N ALA A 69 12.94 22.41 4.21
CA ALA A 69 12.10 21.90 3.16
C ALA A 69 12.47 20.43 3.20
N VAL A 70 11.64 19.64 3.89
CA VAL A 70 11.62 18.20 3.70
C VAL A 70 11.42 18.19 2.23
N ALA A 71 12.53 17.96 1.49
CA ALA A 71 12.44 17.76 0.07
C ALA A 71 11.36 16.70 0.03
N GLU A 72 10.15 17.12 -0.35
CA GLU A 72 9.10 16.17 -0.61
C GLU A 72 9.81 15.25 -1.56
N ASN A 73 10.19 14.08 -1.09
CA ASN A 73 10.69 13.03 -1.95
C ASN A 73 9.49 12.76 -2.83
N LYS A 74 9.40 13.55 -3.92
CA LYS A 74 8.37 13.37 -4.92
C LYS A 74 8.59 11.97 -5.40
N ILE A 75 7.73 11.10 -4.91
CA ILE A 75 7.73 9.71 -5.33
C ILE A 75 7.64 9.75 -6.84
N GLN A 76 8.66 9.22 -7.49
CA GLN A 76 8.72 9.22 -8.94
C GLN A 76 7.92 8.03 -9.47
N PRO A 77 7.18 8.19 -10.56
CA PRO A 77 6.56 7.06 -11.24
C PRO A 77 7.61 6.02 -11.61
N TRP A 78 7.23 4.75 -11.50
CA TRP A 78 8.09 3.68 -11.99
C TRP A 78 8.23 3.74 -13.51
N PRO A 79 9.36 3.31 -14.06
CA PRO A 79 9.54 3.27 -15.51
C PRO A 79 8.62 2.21 -16.12
N SER A 80 7.93 2.55 -17.21
CA SER A 80 7.12 1.57 -17.96
C SER A 80 8.00 0.72 -18.86
N ALA A 81 7.83 -0.61 -18.82
CA ALA A 81 8.48 -1.51 -19.77
C ALA A 81 7.82 -1.42 -21.16
N LYS A 82 8.61 -1.64 -22.21
CA LYS A 82 8.09 -1.74 -23.58
C LYS A 82 7.60 -3.14 -23.87
N PHE A 83 6.34 -3.28 -24.24
CA PHE A 83 5.75 -4.53 -24.68
C PHE A 83 4.75 -4.31 -25.79
N GLN A 84 4.39 -5.38 -26.48
CA GLN A 84 3.30 -5.41 -27.48
C GLN A 84 2.22 -6.34 -26.97
N LEU A 85 0.97 -5.91 -27.05
CA LEU A 85 -0.19 -6.76 -26.80
C LEU A 85 -0.42 -7.66 -28.03
N VAL A 86 -0.43 -8.96 -27.82
CA VAL A 86 -0.65 -9.96 -28.89
C VAL A 86 -2.12 -10.40 -28.93
N SER A 87 -2.74 -10.49 -27.77
CA SER A 87 -4.15 -10.88 -27.65
C SER A 87 -5.10 -9.80 -28.15
N THR A 88 -6.25 -10.23 -28.69
CA THR A 88 -7.34 -9.35 -29.13
C THR A 88 -8.45 -9.19 -28.08
N ASN A 89 -8.40 -9.95 -26.99
CA ASN A 89 -9.37 -9.94 -25.89
C ASN A 89 -9.03 -8.95 -24.79
N ALA A 90 -8.02 -8.12 -25.00
CA ALA A 90 -7.56 -7.10 -24.07
C ALA A 90 -7.14 -5.82 -24.81
N GLU A 91 -6.98 -4.74 -24.07
CA GLU A 91 -6.58 -3.43 -24.58
C GLU A 91 -5.51 -2.79 -23.68
N ILE A 92 -4.60 -2.04 -24.28
CA ILE A 92 -3.63 -1.22 -23.56
C ILE A 92 -4.29 0.09 -23.14
N TYR A 93 -3.97 0.56 -21.92
CA TYR A 93 -4.37 1.88 -21.44
C TYR A 93 -3.27 2.54 -20.62
N THR A 94 -3.31 3.86 -20.48
CA THR A 94 -2.46 4.59 -19.55
C THR A 94 -3.08 4.57 -18.16
N VAL A 95 -2.30 4.18 -17.17
CA VAL A 95 -2.73 4.12 -15.76
C VAL A 95 -2.64 5.53 -15.18
N GLU A 96 -3.80 6.16 -14.99
CA GLU A 96 -3.94 7.51 -14.44
C GLU A 96 -5.31 7.67 -13.79
N THR A 97 -5.46 8.68 -12.96
CA THR A 97 -6.78 9.00 -12.37
C THR A 97 -7.79 9.31 -13.48
N GLY A 98 -8.97 8.72 -13.38
CA GLY A 98 -10.03 8.81 -14.39
C GLY A 98 -9.96 7.74 -15.49
N ALA A 99 -8.85 6.98 -15.60
CA ALA A 99 -8.74 5.90 -16.58
C ALA A 99 -9.65 4.72 -16.22
N LYS A 100 -10.29 4.11 -17.24
CA LYS A 100 -11.07 2.88 -17.11
C LYS A 100 -10.13 1.69 -16.98
N VAL A 101 -10.41 0.80 -16.02
CA VAL A 101 -9.58 -0.38 -15.75
C VAL A 101 -10.12 -1.67 -16.37
N PHE A 102 -11.37 -1.69 -16.84
CA PHE A 102 -12.00 -2.82 -17.52
C PHE A 102 -12.52 -2.43 -18.89
N ALA A 103 -12.53 -3.37 -19.84
CA ALA A 103 -13.01 -3.14 -21.19
C ALA A 103 -14.55 -3.01 -21.25
N ASP A 104 -15.26 -3.73 -20.37
CA ASP A 104 -16.72 -3.87 -20.36
C ASP A 104 -17.41 -3.15 -19.19
N ARG A 105 -16.69 -2.32 -18.42
CA ARG A 105 -17.22 -1.54 -17.30
C ARG A 105 -16.77 -0.08 -17.38
N LYS A 106 -17.54 0.79 -16.71
CA LYS A 106 -17.23 2.22 -16.62
C LYS A 106 -16.42 2.56 -15.37
N TYR A 107 -15.91 1.56 -14.65
CA TYR A 107 -15.14 1.75 -13.42
C TYR A 107 -13.83 2.45 -13.71
N THR A 108 -13.63 3.60 -13.08
CA THR A 108 -12.45 4.44 -13.26
C THR A 108 -11.60 4.48 -12.00
N ILE A 109 -10.33 4.78 -12.17
CA ILE A 109 -9.41 5.01 -11.05
C ILE A 109 -9.75 6.36 -10.41
N GLU A 110 -10.14 6.36 -9.12
CA GLU A 110 -10.42 7.57 -8.35
C GLU A 110 -9.17 8.10 -7.64
N LYS A 111 -8.34 7.18 -7.11
CA LYS A 111 -7.06 7.49 -6.47
C LYS A 111 -6.01 6.49 -6.92
N LEU A 112 -4.79 6.96 -7.04
CA LEU A 112 -3.66 6.17 -7.53
C LEU A 112 -2.40 6.57 -6.78
N GLU A 113 -1.62 5.58 -6.37
CA GLU A 113 -0.30 5.85 -5.82
C GLU A 113 0.62 6.43 -6.92
N PRO A 114 1.46 7.42 -6.58
CA PRO A 114 2.24 8.16 -7.56
C PRO A 114 3.15 7.29 -8.43
N GLU A 115 3.66 6.18 -7.89
CA GLU A 115 4.53 5.24 -8.59
C GLU A 115 3.88 4.60 -9.81
N LEU A 116 2.55 4.48 -9.80
CA LEU A 116 1.78 3.83 -10.86
C LEU A 116 1.38 4.80 -11.97
N ASN A 117 1.47 6.10 -11.72
CA ASN A 117 0.98 7.11 -12.65
C ASN A 117 1.77 7.11 -13.96
N GLY A 118 1.08 7.01 -15.08
CA GLY A 118 1.68 6.97 -16.42
C GLY A 118 2.19 5.60 -16.86
N LEU A 119 2.03 4.54 -16.05
CA LEU A 119 2.36 3.19 -16.48
C LEU A 119 1.43 2.72 -17.60
N THR A 120 1.92 1.76 -18.37
CA THR A 120 1.10 1.07 -19.39
C THR A 120 0.44 -0.14 -18.76
N GLY A 121 -0.86 -0.05 -18.54
CA GLY A 121 -1.71 -1.12 -18.02
C GLY A 121 -2.39 -1.92 -19.12
N ILE A 122 -3.03 -3.02 -18.74
CA ILE A 122 -3.80 -3.88 -19.64
C ILE A 122 -5.19 -4.05 -19.05
N ARG A 123 -6.23 -3.72 -19.81
CA ARG A 123 -7.62 -3.92 -19.43
C ARG A 123 -8.26 -5.01 -20.25
N PHE A 124 -9.12 -5.78 -19.61
CA PHE A 124 -9.87 -6.91 -20.17
C PHE A 124 -11.28 -6.91 -19.59
N SER A 125 -12.12 -7.88 -20.00
CA SER A 125 -13.50 -7.99 -19.52
C SER A 125 -13.56 -8.37 -18.04
N HIS A 126 -14.16 -7.51 -17.22
CA HIS A 126 -14.47 -7.79 -15.81
C HIS A 126 -15.43 -8.99 -15.70
N GLU A 127 -16.44 -9.07 -16.56
CA GLU A 127 -17.43 -10.15 -16.50
C GLU A 127 -16.82 -11.51 -16.86
N ALA A 128 -15.93 -11.56 -17.85
CA ALA A 128 -15.22 -12.79 -18.19
C ALA A 128 -14.36 -13.28 -17.02
N ALA A 129 -13.60 -12.39 -16.38
CA ALA A 129 -12.79 -12.74 -15.22
C ALA A 129 -13.65 -13.17 -14.03
N LYS A 130 -14.68 -12.40 -13.68
CA LYS A 130 -15.60 -12.70 -12.58
C LYS A 130 -16.27 -14.05 -12.73
N SER A 131 -16.66 -14.44 -13.95
CA SER A 131 -17.32 -15.72 -14.23
C SER A 131 -16.34 -16.90 -14.39
N GLY A 132 -15.03 -16.69 -14.29
CA GLY A 132 -14.00 -17.70 -14.52
C GLY A 132 -13.81 -18.06 -16.00
N ARG A 133 -14.30 -17.21 -16.91
CA ARG A 133 -14.12 -17.34 -18.39
C ARG A 133 -13.02 -16.41 -18.92
N TYR A 134 -12.12 -15.99 -18.05
CA TYR A 134 -10.97 -15.20 -18.44
C TYR A 134 -10.08 -16.01 -19.37
N GLU A 135 -9.85 -15.48 -20.56
CA GLU A 135 -8.86 -16.00 -21.48
C GLU A 135 -7.53 -15.30 -21.20
N PRO A 136 -6.44 -16.06 -21.04
CA PRO A 136 -5.14 -15.48 -20.75
C PRO A 136 -4.72 -14.46 -21.80
N VAL A 137 -4.20 -13.33 -21.33
CA VAL A 137 -3.68 -12.29 -22.20
C VAL A 137 -2.25 -12.63 -22.61
N GLU A 138 -1.95 -12.54 -23.90
CA GLU A 138 -0.60 -12.75 -24.42
C GLU A 138 0.05 -11.40 -24.75
N ILE A 139 1.30 -11.25 -24.29
CA ILE A 139 2.15 -10.09 -24.54
C ILE A 139 3.50 -10.52 -25.09
N GLN A 140 4.13 -9.66 -25.88
CA GLN A 140 5.51 -9.81 -26.34
C GLN A 140 6.37 -8.81 -25.59
N LEU A 141 7.29 -9.31 -24.76
CA LEU A 141 8.25 -8.52 -23.99
C LEU A 141 9.58 -8.42 -24.75
N SER A 142 10.14 -7.23 -24.88
CA SER A 142 11.48 -7.02 -25.46
C SER A 142 12.60 -7.39 -24.49
N GLU A 143 12.33 -7.31 -23.19
CA GLU A 143 13.26 -7.59 -22.08
C GLU A 143 12.50 -8.21 -20.91
N PRO A 144 13.19 -8.84 -19.93
CA PRO A 144 12.54 -9.33 -18.73
C PRO A 144 11.83 -8.21 -17.97
N ALA A 145 10.60 -8.47 -17.52
CA ALA A 145 9.73 -7.46 -16.90
C ALA A 145 8.96 -8.01 -15.70
N GLN A 146 8.38 -7.10 -14.94
CA GLN A 146 7.43 -7.40 -13.88
C GLN A 146 6.06 -6.87 -14.27
N VAL A 147 5.05 -7.74 -14.26
CA VAL A 147 3.64 -7.37 -14.46
C VAL A 147 3.03 -7.06 -13.11
N LEU A 148 2.48 -5.87 -12.98
CA LEU A 148 1.88 -5.35 -11.75
C LEU A 148 0.40 -5.69 -11.72
N VAL A 149 0.03 -6.64 -10.87
CA VAL A 149 -1.34 -7.15 -10.74
C VAL A 149 -1.96 -6.63 -9.45
N GLY A 150 -3.11 -6.01 -9.58
CA GLY A 150 -3.91 -5.52 -8.46
C GLY A 150 -4.98 -6.53 -8.07
N TYR A 151 -4.93 -7.01 -6.83
CA TYR A 151 -5.97 -7.84 -6.23
C TYR A 151 -6.81 -7.01 -5.29
N PHE A 152 -8.11 -7.24 -5.29
CA PHE A 152 -9.04 -6.51 -4.44
C PHE A 152 -9.05 -7.03 -3.01
N ASN A 153 -9.15 -6.13 -2.03
CA ASN A 153 -9.16 -6.41 -0.60
C ASN A 153 -10.52 -6.94 -0.12
N ASP A 154 -11.12 -7.84 -0.87
CA ASP A 154 -12.43 -8.42 -0.57
C ASP A 154 -12.41 -9.90 -0.94
N THR A 155 -12.97 -10.73 -0.09
CA THR A 155 -12.96 -12.20 -0.23
C THR A 155 -14.18 -12.76 -0.97
N ARG A 156 -15.08 -11.90 -1.47
CA ARG A 156 -16.21 -12.37 -2.28
C ARG A 156 -15.74 -13.02 -3.58
N ASP A 157 -16.46 -14.01 -4.06
CA ASP A 157 -16.16 -14.79 -5.27
C ASP A 157 -16.00 -13.98 -6.57
N ILE A 158 -16.46 -12.73 -6.57
CA ILE A 158 -16.31 -11.85 -7.71
C ILE A 158 -14.87 -11.31 -7.89
N TRP A 159 -14.04 -11.45 -6.85
CA TRP A 159 -12.66 -10.98 -6.85
C TRP A 159 -11.68 -12.15 -6.80
N LEU A 160 -10.72 -12.15 -7.70
CA LEU A 160 -9.63 -13.13 -7.67
C LEU A 160 -8.77 -12.87 -6.42
N GLN A 161 -8.53 -13.92 -5.67
CA GLN A 161 -7.69 -13.86 -4.49
C GLN A 161 -6.23 -14.06 -4.84
N VAL A 162 -5.36 -13.43 -4.07
CA VAL A 162 -3.91 -13.65 -4.17
C VAL A 162 -3.61 -15.13 -3.96
N PRO A 163 -2.79 -15.76 -4.82
CA PRO A 163 -2.38 -17.15 -4.65
C PRO A 163 -1.70 -17.34 -3.28
N LYS A 164 -2.09 -18.39 -2.56
CA LYS A 164 -1.40 -18.78 -1.33
C LYS A 164 -0.11 -19.52 -1.68
N LEU A 165 0.96 -19.27 -0.94
CA LEU A 165 2.29 -19.94 -1.12
C LEU A 165 2.19 -21.46 -1.26
N GLU A 166 1.34 -22.09 -0.46
CA GLU A 166 1.14 -23.54 -0.45
C GLU A 166 0.53 -24.10 -1.74
N PHE A 167 -0.13 -23.26 -2.54
CA PHE A 167 -0.82 -23.64 -3.77
C PHE A 167 -0.17 -23.09 -5.03
N ALA A 168 0.86 -22.28 -4.89
CA ALA A 168 1.45 -21.54 -6.00
C ALA A 168 2.98 -21.66 -6.04
N ALA A 169 3.48 -22.89 -6.25
CA ALA A 169 4.90 -23.09 -6.57
C ALA A 169 5.39 -22.17 -7.71
N GLN A 170 4.50 -21.86 -8.66
CA GLN A 170 4.77 -20.91 -9.73
C GLN A 170 4.77 -19.44 -9.28
N ALA A 171 4.08 -19.08 -8.18
CA ALA A 171 4.09 -17.71 -7.65
C ALA A 171 5.45 -17.39 -7.03
N ASP A 172 6.10 -18.36 -6.38
CA ASP A 172 7.47 -18.19 -5.84
C ASP A 172 8.49 -17.97 -6.96
N GLU A 173 8.38 -18.74 -8.04
CA GLU A 173 9.24 -18.57 -9.22
C GLU A 173 9.04 -17.21 -9.89
N ARG A 174 7.80 -16.71 -9.90
CA ARG A 174 7.43 -15.40 -10.46
C ARG A 174 7.56 -14.24 -9.48
N GLY A 175 7.72 -14.52 -8.19
CA GLY A 175 7.90 -13.50 -7.14
C GLY A 175 6.67 -12.65 -6.81
N GLY A 176 5.44 -13.10 -7.16
CA GLY A 176 4.23 -12.30 -7.07
C GLY A 176 3.39 -12.43 -5.80
N VAL A 177 3.80 -13.23 -4.82
CA VAL A 177 2.97 -13.51 -3.63
C VAL A 177 2.95 -12.37 -2.63
N ASP A 178 4.05 -11.67 -2.46
CA ASP A 178 4.16 -10.55 -1.53
C ASP A 178 3.51 -9.29 -2.09
N THR A 179 2.80 -8.57 -1.22
CA THR A 179 2.28 -7.23 -1.56
C THR A 179 3.43 -6.24 -1.74
N VAL A 180 3.46 -5.55 -2.87
CA VAL A 180 4.40 -4.46 -3.16
C VAL A 180 3.88 -3.14 -2.60
N LEU A 181 2.61 -2.83 -2.89
CA LEU A 181 1.90 -1.66 -2.36
C LEU A 181 0.53 -2.09 -1.84
N GLU A 182 0.23 -1.76 -0.59
CA GLU A 182 -1.11 -1.88 -0.04
C GLU A 182 -1.94 -0.66 -0.43
N ASN A 183 -3.23 -0.88 -0.75
CA ASN A 183 -4.15 0.18 -1.18
C ASN A 183 -3.59 1.04 -2.33
N ALA A 184 -2.92 0.41 -3.29
CA ALA A 184 -2.23 1.06 -4.40
C ALA A 184 -3.13 1.89 -5.32
N ALA A 185 -4.41 1.53 -5.38
CA ALA A 185 -5.43 2.27 -6.13
C ALA A 185 -6.80 2.15 -5.48
N VAL A 186 -7.64 3.17 -5.68
CA VAL A 186 -9.08 3.15 -5.40
C VAL A 186 -9.79 3.22 -6.74
N ILE A 187 -10.59 2.21 -7.03
CA ILE A 187 -11.38 2.11 -8.26
C ILE A 187 -12.84 2.29 -7.88
N GLN A 188 -13.55 3.09 -8.66
CA GLN A 188 -14.98 3.39 -8.47
C GLN A 188 -15.79 2.11 -8.30
N GLU A 189 -16.66 2.07 -7.28
CA GLU A 189 -17.53 0.94 -6.94
C GLU A 189 -16.79 -0.39 -6.64
N CYS A 190 -15.47 -0.34 -6.45
CA CYS A 190 -14.66 -1.53 -6.15
C CYS A 190 -14.00 -1.41 -4.77
N PRO A 191 -13.63 -2.55 -4.16
CA PRO A 191 -12.81 -2.55 -2.95
C PRO A 191 -11.42 -1.95 -3.21
N GLY A 192 -10.66 -1.71 -2.14
CA GLY A 192 -9.25 -1.31 -2.24
C GLY A 192 -8.41 -2.34 -2.99
N VAL A 193 -7.36 -1.88 -3.64
CA VAL A 193 -6.48 -2.72 -4.47
C VAL A 193 -5.10 -2.83 -3.85
N ASN A 194 -4.67 -4.06 -3.59
CA ASN A 194 -3.28 -4.38 -3.23
C ASN A 194 -2.51 -4.82 -4.47
N LEU A 195 -1.31 -4.28 -4.64
CA LEU A 195 -0.48 -4.52 -5.81
C LEU A 195 0.55 -5.61 -5.55
N HIS A 196 0.67 -6.52 -6.49
CA HIS A 196 1.66 -7.61 -6.52
C HIS A 196 2.41 -7.59 -7.84
N ALA A 197 3.68 -8.01 -7.82
CA ALA A 197 4.54 -8.01 -9.00
C ALA A 197 4.90 -9.46 -9.40
N PHE A 198 4.61 -9.82 -10.63
CA PHE A 198 4.92 -11.13 -11.21
C PHE A 198 6.02 -10.99 -12.28
N ARG A 199 7.09 -11.75 -12.15
CA ARG A 199 8.24 -11.73 -13.07
C ARG A 199 7.99 -12.55 -14.30
N TYR A 200 8.34 -12.00 -15.45
CA TYR A 200 8.27 -12.66 -16.76
C TYR A 200 9.58 -12.45 -17.51
N GLY A 201 10.03 -13.50 -18.21
CA GLY A 201 11.19 -13.41 -19.11
C GLY A 201 10.90 -12.60 -20.36
N ALA A 202 11.92 -12.29 -21.15
CA ALA A 202 11.76 -11.73 -22.49
C ALA A 202 11.03 -12.72 -23.42
N GLY A 203 10.46 -12.22 -24.51
CA GLY A 203 9.76 -13.02 -25.50
C GLY A 203 8.24 -13.01 -25.31
N ARG A 204 7.56 -13.96 -25.95
CA ARG A 204 6.10 -14.13 -25.86
C ARG A 204 5.73 -14.73 -24.51
N GLN A 205 4.88 -14.05 -23.78
CA GLN A 205 4.45 -14.42 -22.44
C GLN A 205 2.94 -14.49 -22.37
N LYS A 206 2.44 -15.51 -21.68
CA LYS A 206 1.03 -15.71 -21.41
C LYS A 206 0.74 -15.31 -19.97
N LEU A 207 -0.09 -14.26 -19.80
CA LEU A 207 -0.53 -13.79 -18.49
C LEU A 207 -1.71 -14.66 -18.03
N GLU A 208 -1.39 -15.76 -17.39
CA GLU A 208 -2.35 -16.75 -16.92
C GLU A 208 -2.51 -16.64 -15.41
N PHE A 209 -3.67 -16.14 -15.00
CA PHE A 209 -4.08 -16.08 -13.61
C PHE A 209 -5.16 -17.11 -13.38
N ILE A 210 -4.86 -18.10 -12.55
CA ILE A 210 -5.74 -19.24 -12.29
C ILE A 210 -6.74 -18.83 -11.21
N GLY A 211 -8.04 -19.03 -11.51
CA GLY A 211 -9.10 -18.81 -10.55
C GLY A 211 -10.29 -18.06 -11.11
N LYS A 212 -11.34 -17.96 -10.31
CA LYS A 212 -12.55 -17.19 -10.57
C LYS A 212 -12.46 -15.88 -9.81
N GLY A 213 -12.86 -14.81 -10.44
CA GLY A 213 -12.85 -13.48 -9.84
C GLY A 213 -12.08 -12.47 -10.68
N SER A 214 -12.41 -11.20 -10.52
CA SER A 214 -11.78 -10.12 -11.27
C SER A 214 -10.56 -9.56 -10.54
N PHE A 215 -9.64 -9.03 -11.31
CA PHE A 215 -8.39 -8.39 -10.89
C PHE A 215 -8.06 -7.29 -11.89
N VAL A 216 -7.02 -6.51 -11.66
CA VAL A 216 -6.57 -5.46 -12.59
C VAL A 216 -5.08 -5.59 -12.89
N ILE A 217 -4.66 -5.19 -14.10
CA ILE A 217 -3.24 -5.11 -14.46
C ILE A 217 -2.89 -3.63 -14.59
N LEU A 218 -2.19 -3.11 -13.56
CA LEU A 218 -1.90 -1.69 -13.38
C LEU A 218 -0.53 -1.28 -13.94
N GLY A 219 0.15 -2.17 -14.65
CA GLY A 219 1.38 -1.79 -15.31
C GLY A 219 2.30 -2.96 -15.65
N VAL A 220 3.27 -2.66 -16.49
CA VAL A 220 4.40 -3.54 -16.78
C VAL A 220 5.65 -2.68 -16.64
N VAL A 221 6.56 -3.11 -15.75
CA VAL A 221 7.81 -2.39 -15.44
C VAL A 221 9.02 -3.26 -15.77
N PRO A 222 10.20 -2.70 -16.11
CA PRO A 222 11.41 -3.49 -16.30
C PRO A 222 11.73 -4.33 -15.05
N GLN A 223 12.31 -5.51 -15.22
CA GLN A 223 12.71 -6.34 -14.08
C GLN A 223 13.74 -5.64 -13.18
N SER A 224 14.51 -4.71 -13.72
CA SER A 224 15.47 -3.89 -12.97
C SER A 224 14.83 -2.82 -12.10
N ALA A 225 13.53 -2.53 -12.26
CA ALA A 225 12.82 -1.56 -11.44
C ALA A 225 12.79 -2.03 -9.98
N LYS A 226 13.28 -1.17 -9.09
CA LYS A 226 13.22 -1.42 -7.65
C LYS A 226 11.82 -1.08 -7.14
N LEU A 227 11.07 -2.10 -6.78
CA LEU A 227 9.76 -1.97 -6.19
C LEU A 227 9.93 -1.98 -4.66
N GLU A 228 9.90 -0.82 -4.05
CA GLU A 228 9.99 -0.70 -2.59
C GLU A 228 8.64 -1.09 -1.97
N LYS A 229 8.66 -2.06 -1.05
CA LYS A 229 7.46 -2.45 -0.30
C LYS A 229 7.02 -1.30 0.59
N ARG A 230 5.77 -0.87 0.45
CA ARG A 230 5.22 0.25 1.19
C ARG A 230 3.75 0.00 1.56
N ASP A 231 3.42 0.33 2.80
CA ASP A 231 2.02 0.42 3.25
C ASP A 231 1.48 1.82 2.91
N ALA A 232 0.74 1.93 1.82
CA ALA A 232 0.12 3.17 1.37
C ALA A 232 -1.08 3.61 2.25
N GLY A 233 -1.57 2.73 3.14
CA GLY A 233 -2.80 2.94 3.89
C GLY A 233 -2.78 3.98 5.01
N ARG A 234 -1.64 4.57 5.35
CA ARG A 234 -1.54 5.54 6.47
C ARG A 234 -1.63 7.01 6.07
N GLY A 235 -1.68 7.31 4.79
CA GLY A 235 -1.75 8.69 4.28
C GLY A 235 -3.11 9.14 3.75
N MET A 236 -4.05 8.23 3.54
CA MET A 236 -5.33 8.51 2.88
C MET A 236 -6.52 8.47 3.87
N LYS A 237 -6.47 9.30 4.91
CA LYS A 237 -7.67 9.65 5.69
C LYS A 237 -8.03 11.09 5.42
#